data_186788fbdb2810b290e5813ef7b7d6c6
#
_entry.id   186788fbdb2810b290e5813ef7b7d6c6
#
_cell.length_a   1.000
_cell.length_b   1.000
_cell.length_c   1.000
_cell.angle_alpha   90.00
_cell.angle_beta   90.00
_cell.angle_gamma   90.00
#
_symmetry.space_group_name_H-M   'P 1'
#
loop_
_entity.id
_entity.type
_entity.pdbx_description
1 polymer ?
#
loop_
_entity_poly.entity_id
_entity_poly.type
_entity_poly.pdbx_seq_one_letter_code
_entity_poly.pdbx_strand_id
1 'polypeptide(L)'
;MKNEGKTVILTTHKLKEVMATADRISVMRKGRMIHTIDRSETNERELARLMVGKEVAPERKASARTRGRPLLKVEALEVHADHGRKALDDLELQVHEGEIVGIAGVAGNGQKELAEVLNGLRSWKKGSIVFNGQEIKTASVRHMIEAGVAHVPENRMKSGLAGGLGAVDNLLFKSYRTDKRSRFGFLRTSGNRDWSKSLVEKFDVKTPDIDTPVQQMSGGNQQKLLFAREIDHDPLLMVAVHPTQGLDVGATEGVHRLLTELRDAGRAVLLLSEDLDEVLQLSDRVLVMYNGRIVGEMSGDEADRETIGMYMAGMYGHEDEKLAEEVAG
;
A
#
# COMPACT_ATOMS: atom_id res chain seq x y z
N MET A 1 16.50 21.84 -24.07
CA MET A 1 17.35 20.78 -24.68
C MET A 1 16.82 20.36 -26.05
N LYS A 2 15.59 19.84 -26.19
CA LYS A 2 15.03 19.46 -27.51
C LYS A 2 15.01 20.65 -28.49
N ASN A 3 14.51 21.81 -28.07
CA ASN A 3 14.44 23.03 -28.86
C ASN A 3 15.84 23.61 -29.25
N GLU A 4 16.91 23.08 -28.66
CA GLU A 4 18.30 23.40 -28.97
C GLU A 4 18.95 22.37 -29.93
N GLY A 5 18.15 21.47 -30.51
CA GLY A 5 18.63 20.43 -31.42
C GLY A 5 19.35 19.26 -30.75
N LYS A 6 19.21 19.10 -29.41
CA LYS A 6 19.83 18.00 -28.67
C LYS A 6 18.94 16.76 -28.64
N THR A 7 19.55 15.59 -28.84
CA THR A 7 18.86 14.30 -28.63
C THR A 7 18.90 13.90 -27.13
N VAL A 8 17.79 13.55 -26.59
CA VAL A 8 17.66 13.11 -25.19
C VAL A 8 17.15 11.67 -25.16
N ILE A 9 17.84 10.80 -24.45
CA ILE A 9 17.38 9.43 -24.16
C ILE A 9 16.92 9.40 -22.70
N LEU A 10 15.63 9.16 -22.49
CA LEU A 10 15.02 9.02 -21.18
C LEU A 10 14.70 7.56 -20.92
N THR A 11 15.22 7.00 -19.82
CA THR A 11 14.86 5.66 -19.37
C THR A 11 14.01 5.79 -18.11
N THR A 12 12.75 5.40 -18.21
CA THR A 12 11.79 5.48 -17.11
C THR A 12 10.72 4.38 -17.25
N HIS A 13 10.06 4.06 -16.17
CA HIS A 13 8.88 3.18 -16.16
C HIS A 13 7.57 3.96 -15.97
N LYS A 14 7.65 5.29 -15.80
CA LYS A 14 6.48 6.16 -15.61
C LYS A 14 5.87 6.55 -16.95
N LEU A 15 4.80 5.88 -17.34
CA LEU A 15 4.18 6.03 -18.65
C LEU A 15 3.69 7.45 -18.93
N LYS A 16 3.17 8.16 -17.92
CA LYS A 16 2.76 9.57 -18.05
C LYS A 16 3.92 10.49 -18.46
N GLU A 17 5.09 10.29 -17.87
CA GLU A 17 6.30 11.06 -18.23
C GLU A 17 6.71 10.76 -19.69
N VAL A 18 6.68 9.48 -20.07
CA VAL A 18 6.97 9.06 -21.44
C VAL A 18 6.02 9.71 -22.44
N MET A 19 4.71 9.61 -22.18
CA MET A 19 3.68 10.17 -23.05
C MET A 19 3.72 11.70 -23.12
N ALA A 20 4.17 12.38 -22.07
CA ALA A 20 4.29 13.84 -22.05
C ALA A 20 5.53 14.36 -22.81
N THR A 21 6.64 13.59 -22.84
CA THR A 21 7.94 14.12 -23.25
C THR A 21 8.57 13.45 -24.46
N ALA A 22 8.28 12.16 -24.72
CA ALA A 22 8.93 11.42 -25.79
C ALA A 22 8.33 11.71 -27.17
N ASP A 23 9.16 11.66 -28.21
CA ASP A 23 8.71 11.64 -29.60
C ASP A 23 8.51 10.19 -30.08
N ARG A 24 9.45 9.33 -29.72
CA ARG A 24 9.48 7.91 -30.04
C ARG A 24 9.76 7.10 -28.79
N ILE A 25 9.07 5.99 -28.65
CA ILE A 25 9.07 5.15 -27.45
C ILE A 25 9.56 3.76 -27.82
N SER A 26 10.59 3.29 -27.11
CA SER A 26 11.09 1.93 -27.24
C SER A 26 10.84 1.15 -25.97
N VAL A 27 10.06 0.07 -26.06
CA VAL A 27 9.73 -0.78 -24.92
C VAL A 27 10.80 -1.87 -24.78
N MET A 28 11.43 -1.93 -23.60
CA MET A 28 12.42 -2.94 -23.25
C MET A 28 11.86 -3.89 -22.18
N ARG A 29 12.03 -5.21 -22.38
CA ARG A 29 11.60 -6.23 -21.42
C ARG A 29 12.60 -7.39 -21.37
N LYS A 30 13.02 -7.77 -20.17
CA LYS A 30 14.00 -8.85 -19.94
C LYS A 30 15.28 -8.69 -20.80
N GLY A 31 15.79 -7.48 -20.89
CA GLY A 31 17.00 -7.15 -21.66
C GLY A 31 16.82 -7.14 -23.19
N ARG A 32 15.60 -7.27 -23.69
CA ARG A 32 15.31 -7.26 -25.13
C ARG A 32 14.42 -6.08 -25.51
N MET A 33 14.70 -5.45 -26.65
CA MET A 33 13.79 -4.49 -27.27
C MET A 33 12.58 -5.24 -27.84
N ILE A 34 11.40 -4.92 -27.33
CA ILE A 34 10.14 -5.59 -27.70
C ILE A 34 9.48 -4.86 -28.86
N HIS A 35 9.42 -3.54 -28.77
CA HIS A 35 8.76 -2.70 -29.78
C HIS A 35 9.33 -1.29 -29.74
N THR A 36 9.31 -0.62 -30.91
CA THR A 36 9.59 0.82 -31.02
C THR A 36 8.46 1.45 -31.82
N ILE A 37 7.82 2.47 -31.26
CA ILE A 37 6.60 3.08 -31.80
C ILE A 37 6.66 4.60 -31.62
N ASP A 38 6.06 5.35 -32.52
CA ASP A 38 5.91 6.80 -32.34
C ASP A 38 4.85 7.11 -31.29
N ARG A 39 5.06 8.17 -30.51
CA ARG A 39 4.14 8.53 -29.41
C ARG A 39 2.71 8.70 -29.88
N SER A 40 2.48 9.22 -31.08
CA SER A 40 1.17 9.47 -31.68
C SER A 40 0.40 8.19 -32.02
N GLU A 41 1.08 7.05 -32.08
CA GLU A 41 0.52 5.75 -32.49
C GLU A 41 0.27 4.81 -31.32
N THR A 42 0.48 5.28 -30.07
CA THR A 42 0.33 4.46 -28.87
C THR A 42 -0.31 5.24 -27.71
N ASN A 43 -0.65 4.52 -26.66
CA ASN A 43 -1.17 5.07 -25.42
C ASN A 43 -0.59 4.33 -24.19
N GLU A 44 -0.82 4.88 -23.00
CA GLU A 44 -0.30 4.32 -21.74
C GLU A 44 -0.68 2.85 -21.54
N ARG A 45 -1.91 2.46 -21.87
CA ARG A 45 -2.42 1.10 -21.72
C ARG A 45 -1.70 0.10 -22.62
N GLU A 46 -1.46 0.47 -23.86
CA GLU A 46 -0.72 -0.38 -24.81
C GLU A 46 0.75 -0.52 -24.40
N LEU A 47 1.39 0.58 -23.98
CA LEU A 47 2.74 0.55 -23.46
C LEU A 47 2.85 -0.34 -22.22
N ALA A 48 1.92 -0.24 -21.28
CA ALA A 48 1.87 -1.10 -20.10
C ALA A 48 1.75 -2.58 -20.51
N ARG A 49 0.87 -2.91 -21.46
CA ARG A 49 0.73 -4.26 -21.99
C ARG A 49 2.02 -4.80 -22.61
N LEU A 50 2.71 -3.99 -23.38
CA LEU A 50 4.00 -4.36 -23.99
C LEU A 50 5.09 -4.59 -22.94
N MET A 51 5.13 -3.74 -21.89
CA MET A 51 6.08 -3.86 -20.78
C MET A 51 5.85 -5.10 -19.94
N VAL A 52 4.61 -5.39 -19.57
CA VAL A 52 4.23 -6.53 -18.72
C VAL A 52 4.17 -7.83 -19.53
N GLY A 53 3.70 -7.77 -20.78
CA GLY A 53 3.55 -8.93 -21.67
C GLY A 53 2.32 -9.77 -21.41
N LYS A 54 1.35 -9.24 -20.68
CA LYS A 54 0.00 -9.78 -20.45
C LYS A 54 -1.00 -8.64 -20.62
N GLU A 55 -2.26 -8.94 -20.77
CA GLU A 55 -3.29 -7.90 -20.68
C GLU A 55 -3.22 -7.27 -19.30
N VAL A 56 -3.10 -5.95 -19.27
CA VAL A 56 -3.27 -5.15 -18.05
C VAL A 56 -4.71 -5.34 -17.60
N ALA A 57 -4.91 -5.68 -16.35
CA ALA A 57 -6.26 -5.87 -15.81
C ALA A 57 -7.11 -4.64 -16.15
N PRO A 58 -8.38 -4.82 -16.57
CA PRO A 58 -9.25 -3.69 -16.89
C PRO A 58 -9.41 -2.82 -15.66
N GLU A 59 -9.56 -1.50 -15.90
CA GLU A 59 -9.99 -0.55 -14.87
C GLU A 59 -11.12 -1.17 -14.06
N ARG A 60 -11.02 -1.05 -12.74
CA ARG A 60 -11.98 -1.64 -11.82
C ARG A 60 -13.40 -1.29 -12.22
N LYS A 61 -14.23 -2.29 -12.45
CA LYS A 61 -15.67 -2.10 -12.30
C LYS A 61 -15.96 -2.17 -10.80
N ALA A 62 -16.30 -1.04 -10.23
CA ALA A 62 -16.83 -1.00 -8.89
C ALA A 62 -17.93 -2.04 -8.75
N SER A 63 -17.79 -2.95 -7.86
CA SER A 63 -18.87 -3.82 -7.46
C SER A 63 -19.42 -3.25 -6.17
N ALA A 64 -20.67 -2.81 -6.16
CA ALA A 64 -21.38 -2.46 -4.93
C ALA A 64 -21.43 -3.71 -4.04
N ARG A 65 -20.39 -3.89 -3.22
CA ARG A 65 -20.32 -4.99 -2.25
C ARG A 65 -20.94 -4.53 -0.95
N THR A 66 -21.68 -5.42 -0.31
CA THR A 66 -22.17 -5.20 1.04
C THR A 66 -20.95 -5.19 1.96
N ARG A 67 -20.67 -4.08 2.62
CA ARG A 67 -19.63 -3.99 3.66
C ARG A 67 -19.90 -5.02 4.73
N GLY A 68 -18.85 -5.70 5.19
CA GLY A 68 -18.90 -6.60 6.34
C GLY A 68 -19.09 -5.84 7.65
N ARG A 69 -18.90 -6.53 8.76
CA ARG A 69 -18.94 -5.89 10.09
C ARG A 69 -17.76 -4.92 10.26
N PRO A 70 -17.91 -3.88 11.12
CA PRO A 70 -16.79 -3.02 11.48
C PRO A 70 -15.66 -3.85 12.11
N LEU A 71 -14.46 -3.77 11.56
CA LEU A 71 -13.27 -4.46 12.06
C LEU A 71 -12.36 -3.54 12.85
N LEU A 72 -12.11 -2.33 12.32
CA LEU A 72 -11.34 -1.29 12.98
C LEU A 72 -12.21 -0.05 13.17
N LYS A 73 -12.20 0.49 14.39
CA LYS A 73 -12.80 1.80 14.69
C LYS A 73 -11.79 2.62 15.47
N VAL A 74 -11.54 3.82 15.01
CA VAL A 74 -10.67 4.81 15.64
C VAL A 74 -11.52 6.03 15.94
N GLU A 75 -11.49 6.54 17.17
CA GLU A 75 -12.29 7.67 17.62
C GLU A 75 -11.41 8.69 18.34
N ALA A 76 -11.52 9.94 17.95
CA ALA A 76 -10.87 11.11 18.55
C ALA A 76 -9.37 10.91 18.82
N LEU A 77 -8.65 10.25 17.89
CA LEU A 77 -7.26 9.85 18.09
C LEU A 77 -6.32 11.06 18.02
N GLU A 78 -5.55 11.26 19.10
CA GLU A 78 -4.49 12.28 19.17
C GLU A 78 -3.12 11.62 19.31
N VAL A 79 -2.22 11.91 18.35
CA VAL A 79 -0.86 11.36 18.29
C VAL A 79 0.14 12.49 18.08
N HIS A 80 1.28 12.41 18.77
CA HIS A 80 2.36 13.36 18.61
C HIS A 80 3.48 12.75 17.75
N ALA A 81 4.03 13.56 16.84
CA ALA A 81 5.25 13.26 16.12
C ALA A 81 6.48 13.35 17.05
N ASP A 82 7.61 12.85 16.57
CA ASP A 82 8.85 12.77 17.36
C ASP A 82 9.36 14.13 17.88
N HIS A 83 8.95 15.24 17.23
CA HIS A 83 9.28 16.61 17.64
C HIS A 83 8.18 17.31 18.45
N GLY A 84 7.23 16.56 19.01
CA GLY A 84 6.19 17.09 19.90
C GLY A 84 5.00 17.77 19.20
N ARG A 85 5.05 17.97 17.88
CA ARG A 85 3.89 18.47 17.11
C ARG A 85 2.81 17.40 17.05
N LYS A 86 1.53 17.80 17.10
CA LYS A 86 0.44 16.88 16.80
C LYS A 86 0.55 16.38 15.36
N ALA A 87 0.62 15.09 15.20
CA ALA A 87 0.61 14.41 13.91
C ALA A 87 -0.78 13.92 13.53
N LEU A 88 -1.54 13.45 14.54
CA LEU A 88 -2.98 13.19 14.41
C LEU A 88 -3.71 14.02 15.44
N ASP A 89 -4.80 14.66 15.04
CA ASP A 89 -5.59 15.57 15.85
C ASP A 89 -7.08 15.29 15.63
N ASP A 90 -7.70 14.63 16.60
CA ASP A 90 -9.11 14.27 16.56
C ASP A 90 -9.46 13.40 15.33
N LEU A 91 -8.58 12.43 15.03
CA LEU A 91 -8.76 11.59 13.87
C LEU A 91 -9.81 10.51 14.14
N GLU A 92 -10.76 10.39 13.22
CA GLU A 92 -11.80 9.38 13.22
C GLU A 92 -11.75 8.57 11.92
N LEU A 93 -11.82 7.25 12.02
CA LEU A 93 -11.99 6.38 10.85
C LEU A 93 -12.56 5.03 11.26
N GLN A 94 -13.16 4.37 10.28
CA GLN A 94 -13.69 3.02 10.42
C GLN A 94 -13.31 2.18 9.19
N VAL A 95 -12.94 0.92 9.39
CA VAL A 95 -12.66 -0.04 8.29
C VAL A 95 -13.48 -1.30 8.54
N HIS A 96 -14.11 -1.82 7.49
CA HIS A 96 -14.97 -3.01 7.55
C HIS A 96 -14.26 -4.24 6.94
N GLU A 97 -14.73 -5.42 7.31
CA GLU A 97 -14.32 -6.67 6.66
C GLU A 97 -14.70 -6.63 5.16
N GLY A 98 -13.79 -7.11 4.30
CA GLY A 98 -13.99 -7.13 2.86
C GLY A 98 -13.95 -5.76 2.19
N GLU A 99 -13.32 -4.75 2.82
CA GLU A 99 -13.21 -3.38 2.33
C GLU A 99 -11.74 -2.97 2.16
N ILE A 100 -11.43 -2.27 1.06
CA ILE A 100 -10.22 -1.48 0.92
C ILE A 100 -10.57 -0.02 1.18
N VAL A 101 -10.09 0.54 2.28
CA VAL A 101 -10.15 1.98 2.57
C VAL A 101 -8.84 2.61 2.17
N GLY A 102 -8.87 3.51 1.19
CA GLY A 102 -7.72 4.30 0.77
C GLY A 102 -7.66 5.62 1.53
N ILE A 103 -6.49 5.95 2.07
CA ILE A 103 -6.23 7.27 2.65
C ILE A 103 -5.32 8.04 1.70
N ALA A 104 -5.87 9.04 1.03
CA ALA A 104 -5.14 10.00 0.22
C ALA A 104 -4.64 11.16 1.09
N GLY A 105 -3.43 11.65 0.83
CA GLY A 105 -2.85 12.80 1.52
C GLY A 105 -1.40 13.01 1.12
N VAL A 106 -0.91 14.24 1.23
CA VAL A 106 0.51 14.54 0.98
C VAL A 106 1.38 14.12 2.17
N ALA A 107 2.68 13.90 1.92
CA ALA A 107 3.63 13.54 2.97
C ALA A 107 3.57 14.47 4.18
N GLY A 108 3.62 13.90 5.38
CA GLY A 108 3.63 14.66 6.64
C GLY A 108 2.25 15.03 7.19
N ASN A 109 1.18 14.55 6.59
CA ASN A 109 -0.18 14.76 7.09
C ASN A 109 -0.63 13.77 8.18
N GLY A 110 0.23 12.82 8.60
CA GLY A 110 -0.07 11.89 9.69
C GLY A 110 -0.26 10.44 9.30
N GLN A 111 -0.17 10.10 8.00
CA GLN A 111 -0.34 8.72 7.51
C GLN A 111 0.67 7.76 8.15
N LYS A 112 1.92 8.19 8.28
CA LYS A 112 2.99 7.42 8.92
C LYS A 112 2.65 7.13 10.38
N GLU A 113 2.26 8.16 11.15
CA GLU A 113 1.95 8.03 12.56
C GLU A 113 0.71 7.17 12.79
N LEU A 114 -0.31 7.26 11.91
CA LEU A 114 -1.46 6.36 11.92
C LEU A 114 -1.04 4.90 11.72
N ALA A 115 -0.24 4.64 10.69
CA ALA A 115 0.28 3.30 10.44
C ALA A 115 1.11 2.77 11.62
N GLU A 116 1.98 3.60 12.22
CA GLU A 116 2.79 3.22 13.38
C GLU A 116 1.92 2.87 14.60
N VAL A 117 0.87 3.65 14.87
CA VAL A 117 -0.08 3.36 15.96
C VAL A 117 -0.80 2.03 15.72
N LEU A 118 -1.37 1.83 14.53
CA LEU A 118 -2.12 0.61 14.21
C LEU A 118 -1.26 -0.65 14.20
N ASN A 119 0.06 -0.49 14.09
CA ASN A 119 1.03 -1.59 14.18
C ASN A 119 1.72 -1.72 15.55
N GLY A 120 1.29 -0.93 16.53
CA GLY A 120 1.85 -0.97 17.88
C GLY A 120 3.29 -0.42 18.00
N LEU A 121 3.73 0.38 17.02
CA LEU A 121 5.04 1.02 16.96
C LEU A 121 5.06 2.40 17.65
N ARG A 122 3.89 2.99 17.86
CA ARG A 122 3.71 4.31 18.48
C ARG A 122 2.52 4.31 19.43
N SER A 123 2.65 5.01 20.56
CA SER A 123 1.54 5.25 21.48
C SER A 123 0.75 6.49 21.08
N TRP A 124 -0.49 6.60 21.56
CA TRP A 124 -1.35 7.75 21.39
C TRP A 124 -1.64 8.43 22.72
N LYS A 125 -2.08 9.70 22.68
CA LYS A 125 -2.33 10.53 23.87
C LYS A 125 -3.79 10.55 24.29
N LYS A 126 -4.70 10.57 23.31
CA LYS A 126 -6.16 10.58 23.52
C LYS A 126 -6.83 9.74 22.44
N GLY A 127 -8.11 9.48 22.66
CA GLY A 127 -8.94 8.68 21.77
C GLY A 127 -8.91 7.22 22.07
N SER A 128 -9.66 6.47 21.29
CA SER A 128 -9.81 5.03 21.45
C SER A 128 -9.61 4.30 20.11
N ILE A 129 -9.12 3.07 20.21
CA ILE A 129 -8.99 2.15 19.08
C ILE A 129 -9.68 0.86 19.46
N VAL A 130 -10.69 0.48 18.67
CA VAL A 130 -11.38 -0.82 18.80
C VAL A 130 -11.01 -1.65 17.57
N PHE A 131 -10.42 -2.81 17.78
CA PHE A 131 -10.06 -3.75 16.73
C PHE A 131 -10.70 -5.11 16.98
N ASN A 132 -11.42 -5.63 15.99
CA ASN A 132 -12.16 -6.89 16.07
C ASN A 132 -13.04 -6.99 17.33
N GLY A 133 -13.74 -5.88 17.67
CA GLY A 133 -14.61 -5.76 18.83
C GLY A 133 -13.92 -5.64 20.18
N GLN A 134 -12.60 -5.55 20.22
CA GLN A 134 -11.81 -5.39 21.44
C GLN A 134 -11.11 -4.02 21.47
N GLU A 135 -11.22 -3.34 22.61
CA GLU A 135 -10.51 -2.09 22.82
C GLU A 135 -9.00 -2.34 23.00
N ILE A 136 -8.19 -1.68 22.19
CA ILE A 136 -6.72 -1.70 22.27
C ILE A 136 -6.29 -0.65 23.30
N LYS A 137 -5.86 -1.07 24.48
CA LYS A 137 -5.46 -0.16 25.56
C LYS A 137 -4.00 0.26 25.49
N THR A 138 -3.15 -0.59 24.94
CA THR A 138 -1.69 -0.36 24.82
C THR A 138 -1.19 -0.86 23.50
N ALA A 139 -0.43 0.01 22.80
CA ALA A 139 0.25 -0.37 21.59
C ALA A 139 1.42 -1.30 21.90
N SER A 140 1.42 -2.48 21.27
CA SER A 140 2.53 -3.42 21.30
C SER A 140 2.55 -4.14 19.96
N VAL A 141 3.67 -4.11 19.27
CA VAL A 141 3.85 -4.79 17.97
C VAL A 141 3.40 -6.26 18.05
N ARG A 142 3.79 -6.94 19.11
CA ARG A 142 3.42 -8.34 19.31
C ARG A 142 1.92 -8.51 19.44
N HIS A 143 1.26 -7.68 20.23
CA HIS A 143 -0.19 -7.73 20.43
C HIS A 143 -0.94 -7.51 19.11
N MET A 144 -0.51 -6.52 18.31
CA MET A 144 -1.14 -6.24 17.03
C MET A 144 -0.94 -7.39 16.02
N ILE A 145 0.24 -8.01 15.98
CA ILE A 145 0.48 -9.21 15.17
C ILE A 145 -0.44 -10.37 15.62
N GLU A 146 -0.52 -10.65 16.90
CA GLU A 146 -1.35 -11.71 17.47
C GLU A 146 -2.85 -11.43 17.29
N ALA A 147 -3.25 -10.16 17.26
CA ALA A 147 -4.63 -9.75 16.97
C ALA A 147 -4.99 -9.87 15.47
N GLY A 148 -4.01 -10.05 14.57
CA GLY A 148 -4.24 -10.24 13.15
C GLY A 148 -4.00 -8.98 12.30
N VAL A 149 -3.17 -8.05 12.76
CA VAL A 149 -2.73 -6.90 11.95
C VAL A 149 -1.45 -7.24 11.20
N ALA A 150 -1.47 -7.07 9.89
CA ALA A 150 -0.32 -7.16 9.00
C ALA A 150 0.12 -5.77 8.54
N HIS A 151 1.40 -5.60 8.23
CA HIS A 151 1.97 -4.32 7.87
C HIS A 151 2.95 -4.40 6.71
N VAL A 152 2.66 -3.65 5.67
CA VAL A 152 3.59 -3.34 4.59
C VAL A 152 4.06 -1.90 4.77
N PRO A 153 5.30 -1.67 5.25
CA PRO A 153 5.79 -0.32 5.49
C PRO A 153 6.23 0.36 4.19
N GLU A 154 6.25 1.69 4.19
CA GLU A 154 6.71 2.53 3.08
C GLU A 154 8.09 2.12 2.58
N ASN A 155 9.06 2.00 3.48
CA ASN A 155 10.41 1.57 3.13
C ASN A 155 10.65 0.11 3.48
N ARG A 156 10.45 -0.79 2.50
CA ARG A 156 10.59 -2.24 2.68
C ARG A 156 11.96 -2.67 3.17
N MET A 157 13.05 -1.99 2.77
CA MET A 157 14.41 -2.37 3.15
C MET A 157 14.84 -1.82 4.50
N LYS A 158 14.29 -0.66 4.91
CA LYS A 158 14.62 -0.06 6.20
C LYS A 158 13.79 -0.65 7.35
N SER A 159 12.53 -0.95 7.08
CA SER A 159 11.54 -1.30 8.12
C SER A 159 10.84 -2.64 7.89
N GLY A 160 10.88 -3.17 6.67
CA GLY A 160 10.15 -4.37 6.30
C GLY A 160 10.98 -5.64 6.30
N LEU A 161 12.19 -5.59 5.77
CA LEU A 161 13.05 -6.74 5.51
C LEU A 161 14.44 -6.55 6.10
N ALA A 162 15.09 -7.65 6.51
CA ALA A 162 16.50 -7.65 6.88
C ALA A 162 17.35 -7.99 5.64
N GLY A 163 17.91 -6.97 5.01
CA GLY A 163 18.59 -7.07 3.71
C GLY A 163 19.72 -8.08 3.64
N GLY A 164 20.47 -8.27 4.72
CA GLY A 164 21.60 -9.22 4.81
C GLY A 164 21.19 -10.67 5.03
N LEU A 165 19.91 -10.95 5.31
CA LEU A 165 19.39 -12.29 5.55
C LEU A 165 18.64 -12.82 4.33
N GLY A 166 18.50 -14.16 4.24
CA GLY A 166 17.77 -14.82 3.18
C GLY A 166 16.24 -14.77 3.33
N ALA A 167 15.53 -15.41 2.39
CA ALA A 167 14.08 -15.49 2.42
C ALA A 167 13.57 -16.24 3.65
N VAL A 168 14.26 -17.31 4.08
CA VAL A 168 13.86 -18.12 5.24
C VAL A 168 13.73 -17.28 6.49
N ASP A 169 14.78 -16.51 6.83
CA ASP A 169 14.80 -15.70 8.04
C ASP A 169 13.78 -14.57 7.97
N ASN A 170 13.70 -13.89 6.81
CA ASN A 170 12.74 -12.81 6.60
C ASN A 170 11.28 -13.27 6.73
N LEU A 171 10.94 -14.44 6.25
CA LEU A 171 9.61 -15.03 6.39
C LEU A 171 9.31 -15.41 7.84
N LEU A 172 10.32 -15.86 8.60
CA LEU A 172 10.17 -16.30 9.99
C LEU A 172 9.90 -15.16 10.99
N PHE A 173 10.21 -13.92 10.70
CA PHE A 173 10.22 -12.81 11.67
C PHE A 173 8.95 -12.69 12.51
N LYS A 174 7.79 -12.95 11.97
CA LYS A 174 6.53 -12.88 12.71
C LYS A 174 6.08 -14.23 13.29
N SER A 175 6.54 -15.35 12.73
CA SER A 175 6.06 -16.71 13.05
C SER A 175 7.00 -17.56 13.90
N TYR A 176 8.25 -17.14 14.12
CA TYR A 176 9.28 -17.96 14.76
C TYR A 176 8.92 -18.51 16.15
N ARG A 177 7.98 -17.87 16.87
CA ARG A 177 7.51 -18.32 18.20
C ARG A 177 6.36 -19.31 18.14
N THR A 178 5.79 -19.60 16.98
CA THR A 178 4.68 -20.55 16.86
C THR A 178 5.19 -21.98 16.95
N ASP A 179 4.38 -22.89 17.47
CA ASP A 179 4.71 -24.32 17.58
C ASP A 179 4.99 -24.99 16.23
N LYS A 180 4.49 -24.39 15.16
CA LYS A 180 4.78 -24.83 13.78
C LYS A 180 6.22 -24.53 13.39
N ARG A 181 6.83 -23.46 13.90
CA ARG A 181 8.15 -22.95 13.50
C ARG A 181 9.26 -23.25 14.50
N SER A 182 8.91 -23.34 15.79
CA SER A 182 9.87 -23.65 16.86
C SER A 182 9.31 -24.67 17.83
N ARG A 183 10.21 -25.35 18.55
CA ARG A 183 9.87 -26.25 19.62
C ARG A 183 10.92 -26.14 20.74
N PHE A 184 10.47 -25.98 21.97
CA PHE A 184 11.36 -25.79 23.13
C PHE A 184 12.42 -24.71 22.93
N GLY A 185 12.09 -23.62 22.21
CA GLY A 185 13.02 -22.50 21.94
C GLY A 185 13.95 -22.70 20.73
N PHE A 186 13.91 -23.86 20.09
CA PHE A 186 14.73 -24.16 18.90
C PHE A 186 13.89 -24.12 17.62
N LEU A 187 14.42 -23.47 16.57
CA LEU A 187 13.79 -23.42 15.27
C LEU A 187 13.81 -24.81 14.60
N ARG A 188 12.71 -25.17 13.94
CA ARG A 188 12.59 -26.40 13.14
C ARG A 188 13.21 -26.18 11.76
N THR A 189 14.53 -26.26 11.66
CA THR A 189 15.29 -25.79 10.50
C THR A 189 14.82 -26.38 9.17
N SER A 190 14.71 -27.73 9.04
CA SER A 190 14.26 -28.35 7.79
C SER A 190 12.83 -27.97 7.43
N GLY A 191 11.89 -28.09 8.38
CA GLY A 191 10.49 -27.76 8.15
C GLY A 191 10.27 -26.27 7.80
N ASN A 192 11.07 -25.36 8.37
CA ASN A 192 11.00 -23.95 8.03
C ASN A 192 11.56 -23.66 6.64
N ARG A 193 12.58 -24.38 6.20
CA ARG A 193 13.12 -24.27 4.84
C ARG A 193 12.11 -24.75 3.79
N ASP A 194 11.47 -25.89 4.00
CA ASP A 194 10.47 -26.43 3.09
C ASP A 194 9.25 -25.51 2.99
N TRP A 195 8.77 -25.00 4.13
CA TRP A 195 7.72 -24.00 4.16
C TRP A 195 8.13 -22.70 3.44
N SER A 196 9.35 -22.20 3.65
CA SER A 196 9.82 -20.99 2.98
C SER A 196 9.88 -21.18 1.47
N LYS A 197 10.33 -22.35 0.99
CA LYS A 197 10.31 -22.68 -0.44
C LYS A 197 8.90 -22.65 -1.01
N SER A 198 7.92 -23.25 -0.30
CA SER A 198 6.52 -23.24 -0.74
C SER A 198 5.93 -21.83 -0.83
N LEU A 199 6.29 -20.91 0.09
CA LEU A 199 5.86 -19.52 0.03
C LEU A 199 6.54 -18.77 -1.12
N VAL A 200 7.85 -18.93 -1.28
CA VAL A 200 8.62 -18.34 -2.40
C VAL A 200 8.01 -18.73 -3.74
N GLU A 201 7.62 -20.01 -3.90
CA GLU A 201 6.94 -20.51 -5.09
C GLU A 201 5.52 -19.94 -5.22
N LYS A 202 4.70 -20.04 -4.17
CA LYS A 202 3.30 -19.55 -4.15
C LYS A 202 3.19 -18.07 -4.54
N PHE A 203 4.10 -17.23 -4.05
CA PHE A 203 4.11 -15.80 -4.34
C PHE A 203 4.99 -15.41 -5.54
N ASP A 204 5.49 -16.40 -6.30
CA ASP A 204 6.33 -16.18 -7.47
C ASP A 204 7.52 -15.23 -7.16
N VAL A 205 8.18 -15.43 -6.03
CA VAL A 205 9.39 -14.68 -5.65
C VAL A 205 10.59 -15.26 -6.42
N LYS A 206 11.23 -14.44 -7.23
CA LYS A 206 12.42 -14.88 -7.98
C LYS A 206 13.68 -14.63 -7.15
N THR A 207 14.32 -15.69 -6.74
CA THR A 207 15.61 -15.70 -6.04
C THR A 207 16.45 -16.87 -6.55
N PRO A 208 17.78 -16.73 -6.65
CA PRO A 208 18.65 -17.86 -6.99
C PRO A 208 18.56 -19.00 -5.97
N ASP A 209 18.52 -18.66 -4.69
CA ASP A 209 18.36 -19.57 -3.55
C ASP A 209 17.61 -18.86 -2.41
N ILE A 210 16.96 -19.64 -1.53
CA ILE A 210 16.24 -19.12 -0.37
C ILE A 210 17.16 -18.50 0.71
N ASP A 211 18.43 -18.80 0.66
CA ASP A 211 19.46 -18.23 1.55
C ASP A 211 20.13 -16.98 0.95
N THR A 212 19.86 -16.67 -0.33
CA THR A 212 20.39 -15.45 -0.96
C THR A 212 19.92 -14.21 -0.20
N PRO A 213 20.84 -13.31 0.21
CA PRO A 213 20.47 -12.07 0.90
C PRO A 213 19.43 -11.26 0.12
N VAL A 214 18.34 -10.86 0.80
CA VAL A 214 17.19 -10.20 0.13
C VAL A 214 17.56 -8.88 -0.55
N GLN A 215 18.62 -8.21 -0.10
CA GLN A 215 19.14 -7.00 -0.76
C GLN A 215 19.62 -7.23 -2.20
N GLN A 216 19.91 -8.49 -2.59
CA GLN A 216 20.29 -8.86 -3.94
C GLN A 216 19.09 -9.13 -4.86
N MET A 217 17.88 -9.17 -4.32
CA MET A 217 16.66 -9.34 -5.10
C MET A 217 16.23 -8.01 -5.73
N SER A 218 15.50 -8.09 -6.85
CA SER A 218 14.84 -6.89 -7.39
C SER A 218 13.78 -6.36 -6.43
N GLY A 219 13.47 -5.05 -6.51
CA GLY A 219 12.45 -4.41 -5.66
C GLY A 219 11.10 -5.13 -5.69
N GLY A 220 10.66 -5.60 -6.86
CA GLY A 220 9.43 -6.38 -6.99
C GLY A 220 9.47 -7.72 -6.26
N ASN A 221 10.61 -8.43 -6.25
CA ASN A 221 10.75 -9.69 -5.51
C ASN A 221 10.85 -9.46 -4.01
N GLN A 222 11.52 -8.39 -3.56
CA GLN A 222 11.53 -7.96 -2.16
C GLN A 222 10.10 -7.69 -1.67
N GLN A 223 9.31 -6.99 -2.48
CA GLN A 223 7.92 -6.67 -2.15
C GLN A 223 7.05 -7.93 -2.08
N LYS A 224 7.18 -8.84 -3.04
CA LYS A 224 6.49 -10.13 -3.03
C LYS A 224 6.85 -10.95 -1.79
N LEU A 225 8.12 -10.98 -1.39
CA LEU A 225 8.57 -11.68 -0.19
C LEU A 225 7.95 -11.08 1.08
N LEU A 226 7.89 -9.74 1.14
CA LEU A 226 7.25 -9.02 2.24
C LEU A 226 5.76 -9.37 2.32
N PHE A 227 5.02 -9.30 1.21
CA PHE A 227 3.62 -9.69 1.16
C PHE A 227 3.42 -11.18 1.50
N ALA A 228 4.29 -12.08 1.04
CA ALA A 228 4.23 -13.49 1.38
C ALA A 228 4.27 -13.72 2.89
N ARG A 229 5.18 -13.02 3.60
CA ARG A 229 5.25 -13.05 5.06
C ARG A 229 3.99 -12.55 5.73
N GLU A 230 3.51 -11.38 5.28
CA GLU A 230 2.36 -10.74 5.89
C GLU A 230 1.06 -11.53 5.68
N ILE A 231 0.87 -12.10 4.48
CA ILE A 231 -0.34 -12.86 4.11
C ILE A 231 -0.35 -14.28 4.69
N ASP A 232 0.81 -14.93 4.89
CA ASP A 232 0.89 -16.29 5.47
C ASP A 232 0.30 -16.37 6.88
N HIS A 233 0.23 -15.25 7.57
CA HIS A 233 -0.40 -15.13 8.89
C HIS A 233 -1.93 -15.02 8.86
N ASP A 234 -2.55 -15.04 7.68
CA ASP A 234 -3.99 -14.88 7.49
C ASP A 234 -4.54 -13.64 8.23
N PRO A 235 -4.04 -12.43 7.89
CA PRO A 235 -4.37 -11.22 8.64
C PRO A 235 -5.86 -10.86 8.51
N LEU A 236 -6.41 -10.27 9.56
CA LEU A 236 -7.74 -9.65 9.53
C LEU A 236 -7.68 -8.25 8.88
N LEU A 237 -6.60 -7.50 9.17
CA LEU A 237 -6.34 -6.17 8.62
C LEU A 237 -4.94 -6.10 8.02
N MET A 238 -4.83 -5.64 6.78
CA MET A 238 -3.57 -5.25 6.14
C MET A 238 -3.44 -3.73 6.14
N VAL A 239 -2.43 -3.20 6.84
CA VAL A 239 -2.03 -1.79 6.76
C VAL A 239 -0.91 -1.67 5.74
N ALA A 240 -1.19 -1.12 4.56
CA ALA A 240 -0.25 -1.00 3.45
C ALA A 240 0.10 0.48 3.21
N VAL A 241 1.36 0.84 3.44
CA VAL A 241 1.86 2.20 3.27
C VAL A 241 2.72 2.27 2.02
N HIS A 242 2.29 3.03 1.01
CA HIS A 242 2.96 3.17 -0.29
C HIS A 242 3.43 1.83 -0.88
N PRO A 243 2.54 0.82 -0.96
CA PRO A 243 2.95 -0.57 -1.22
C PRO A 243 3.59 -0.80 -2.58
N THR A 244 3.40 0.11 -3.53
CA THR A 244 3.95 0.03 -4.88
C THR A 244 5.12 0.97 -5.13
N GLN A 245 5.57 1.72 -4.11
CA GLN A 245 6.63 2.70 -4.26
C GLN A 245 7.92 2.08 -4.82
N GLY A 246 8.41 2.65 -5.94
CA GLY A 246 9.64 2.22 -6.60
C GLY A 246 9.56 0.84 -7.26
N LEU A 247 8.36 0.36 -7.58
CA LEU A 247 8.14 -0.87 -8.35
C LEU A 247 7.95 -0.55 -9.83
N ASP A 248 8.28 -1.51 -10.67
CA ASP A 248 7.88 -1.48 -12.08
C ASP A 248 6.38 -1.82 -12.23
N VAL A 249 5.82 -1.54 -13.42
CA VAL A 249 4.39 -1.74 -13.71
C VAL A 249 3.93 -3.17 -13.41
N GLY A 250 4.72 -4.19 -13.76
CA GLY A 250 4.35 -5.59 -13.54
C GLY A 250 4.34 -5.98 -12.07
N ALA A 251 5.27 -5.44 -11.28
CA ALA A 251 5.31 -5.64 -9.83
C ALA A 251 4.16 -4.89 -9.15
N THR A 252 3.85 -3.67 -9.59
CA THR A 252 2.70 -2.87 -9.14
C THR A 252 1.38 -3.63 -9.32
N GLU A 253 1.11 -4.15 -10.52
CA GLU A 253 -0.08 -4.98 -10.77
C GLU A 253 -0.13 -6.23 -9.89
N GLY A 254 1.03 -6.84 -9.62
CA GLY A 254 1.13 -7.97 -8.70
C GLY A 254 0.68 -7.60 -7.29
N VAL A 255 1.10 -6.44 -6.78
CA VAL A 255 0.70 -5.92 -5.45
C VAL A 255 -0.78 -5.58 -5.43
N HIS A 256 -1.30 -4.87 -6.44
CA HIS A 256 -2.72 -4.52 -6.55
C HIS A 256 -3.60 -5.77 -6.50
N ARG A 257 -3.21 -6.83 -7.22
CA ARG A 257 -3.91 -8.10 -7.20
C ARG A 257 -3.92 -8.72 -5.80
N LEU A 258 -2.79 -8.76 -5.07
CA LEU A 258 -2.72 -9.30 -3.72
C LEU A 258 -3.62 -8.55 -2.74
N LEU A 259 -3.67 -7.21 -2.80
CA LEU A 259 -4.57 -6.41 -1.96
C LEU A 259 -6.04 -6.68 -2.29
N THR A 260 -6.36 -6.80 -3.59
CA THR A 260 -7.72 -7.13 -4.05
C THR A 260 -8.13 -8.55 -3.62
N GLU A 261 -7.23 -9.54 -3.74
CA GLU A 261 -7.47 -10.91 -3.29
C GLU A 261 -7.72 -10.99 -1.78
N LEU A 262 -6.99 -10.21 -0.97
CA LEU A 262 -7.24 -10.09 0.48
C LEU A 262 -8.64 -9.57 0.77
N ARG A 263 -9.03 -8.46 0.13
CA ARG A 263 -10.37 -7.90 0.25
C ARG A 263 -11.44 -8.93 -0.14
N ASP A 264 -11.23 -9.60 -1.27
CA ASP A 264 -12.18 -10.58 -1.81
C ASP A 264 -12.31 -11.82 -0.93
N ALA A 265 -11.28 -12.12 -0.15
CA ALA A 265 -11.28 -13.13 0.91
C ALA A 265 -11.94 -12.64 2.22
N GLY A 266 -12.55 -11.44 2.23
CA GLY A 266 -13.22 -10.87 3.40
C GLY A 266 -12.28 -10.16 4.38
N ARG A 267 -11.00 -9.95 4.02
CA ARG A 267 -10.05 -9.23 4.87
C ARG A 267 -10.17 -7.73 4.64
N ALA A 268 -9.86 -6.95 5.67
CA ALA A 268 -9.80 -5.49 5.57
C ALA A 268 -8.44 -5.04 5.07
N VAL A 269 -8.41 -3.98 4.28
CA VAL A 269 -7.18 -3.32 3.83
C VAL A 269 -7.30 -1.82 4.11
N LEU A 270 -6.31 -1.27 4.81
CA LEU A 270 -6.09 0.17 4.94
C LEU A 270 -4.89 0.53 4.07
N LEU A 271 -5.16 1.17 2.95
CA LEU A 271 -4.18 1.61 1.96
C LEU A 271 -3.84 3.09 2.19
N LEU A 272 -2.62 3.39 2.56
CA LEU A 272 -2.13 4.76 2.68
C LEU A 272 -1.21 5.03 1.50
N SER A 273 -1.60 5.95 0.60
CA SER A 273 -0.82 6.25 -0.59
C SER A 273 -0.93 7.73 -1.00
N GLU A 274 0.18 8.29 -1.47
CA GLU A 274 0.23 9.60 -2.13
C GLU A 274 -0.10 9.49 -3.63
N ASP A 275 -0.07 8.27 -4.18
CA ASP A 275 -0.45 8.02 -5.56
C ASP A 275 -1.97 7.92 -5.68
N LEU A 276 -2.58 9.02 -6.18
CA LEU A 276 -4.03 9.09 -6.37
C LEU A 276 -4.55 8.04 -7.35
N ASP A 277 -3.75 7.64 -8.35
CA ASP A 277 -4.17 6.59 -9.28
C ASP A 277 -4.29 5.25 -8.56
N GLU A 278 -3.35 4.94 -7.65
CA GLU A 278 -3.41 3.74 -6.81
C GLU A 278 -4.64 3.76 -5.88
N VAL A 279 -4.86 4.89 -5.19
CA VAL A 279 -6.00 5.05 -4.28
C VAL A 279 -7.33 4.89 -5.03
N LEU A 280 -7.52 5.60 -6.14
CA LEU A 280 -8.75 5.56 -6.95
C LEU A 280 -9.00 4.18 -7.58
N GLN A 281 -7.92 3.48 -7.96
CA GLN A 281 -8.02 2.18 -8.60
C GLN A 281 -8.41 1.06 -7.62
N LEU A 282 -7.95 1.12 -6.37
CA LEU A 282 -8.08 0.01 -5.44
C LEU A 282 -9.17 0.20 -4.39
N SER A 283 -9.45 1.44 -3.98
CA SER A 283 -10.23 1.71 -2.78
C SER A 283 -11.74 1.57 -3.00
N ASP A 284 -12.43 0.90 -2.12
CA ASP A 284 -13.88 0.86 -2.05
C ASP A 284 -14.44 2.16 -1.46
N ARG A 285 -13.63 2.80 -0.62
CA ARG A 285 -13.88 4.09 -0.01
C ARG A 285 -12.59 4.86 0.12
N VAL A 286 -12.62 6.15 -0.18
CA VAL A 286 -11.48 7.07 -0.10
C VAL A 286 -11.69 8.05 1.03
N LEU A 287 -10.73 8.10 1.93
CA LEU A 287 -10.62 9.13 2.96
C LEU A 287 -9.50 10.10 2.56
N VAL A 288 -9.71 11.39 2.79
CA VAL A 288 -8.66 12.39 2.54
C VAL A 288 -8.12 12.89 3.87
N MET A 289 -6.81 12.78 4.05
CA MET A 289 -6.12 13.23 5.25
C MET A 289 -5.40 14.56 5.02
N TYR A 290 -5.68 15.54 5.88
CA TYR A 290 -5.02 16.82 5.89
C TYR A 290 -4.77 17.28 7.33
N ASN A 291 -3.53 17.69 7.64
CA ASN A 291 -3.12 18.16 8.98
C ASN A 291 -3.56 17.23 10.13
N GLY A 292 -3.43 15.91 9.95
CA GLY A 292 -3.74 14.92 10.97
C GLY A 292 -5.22 14.60 11.19
N ARG A 293 -6.10 15.11 10.33
CA ARG A 293 -7.55 14.90 10.37
C ARG A 293 -8.04 14.26 9.08
N ILE A 294 -9.14 13.52 9.15
CA ILE A 294 -9.89 13.15 7.95
C ILE A 294 -10.81 14.31 7.61
N VAL A 295 -10.60 14.90 6.43
CA VAL A 295 -11.31 16.11 5.97
C VAL A 295 -12.29 15.83 4.85
N GLY A 296 -12.30 14.60 4.33
CA GLY A 296 -13.23 14.15 3.30
C GLY A 296 -13.35 12.65 3.28
N GLU A 297 -14.53 12.16 2.94
CA GLU A 297 -14.86 10.75 2.72
C GLU A 297 -15.75 10.64 1.49
N MET A 298 -15.39 9.71 0.58
CA MET A 298 -16.09 9.47 -0.67
C MET A 298 -16.18 7.96 -0.92
N SER A 299 -17.26 7.52 -1.57
CA SER A 299 -17.27 6.15 -2.11
C SER A 299 -16.25 6.06 -3.25
N GLY A 300 -15.65 4.88 -3.46
CA GLY A 300 -14.66 4.70 -4.52
C GLY A 300 -15.20 4.99 -5.92
N ASP A 301 -16.52 4.92 -6.12
CA ASP A 301 -17.19 5.17 -7.40
C ASP A 301 -17.43 6.67 -7.65
N GLU A 302 -17.56 7.46 -6.58
CA GLU A 302 -17.79 8.91 -6.61
C GLU A 302 -16.50 9.71 -6.46
N ALA A 303 -15.43 9.04 -6.02
CA ALA A 303 -14.14 9.66 -5.80
C ALA A 303 -13.51 10.09 -7.13
N ASP A 304 -13.20 11.36 -7.26
CA ASP A 304 -12.50 11.91 -8.42
C ASP A 304 -11.20 12.63 -8.01
N ARG A 305 -10.29 12.74 -8.97
CA ARG A 305 -8.94 13.29 -8.74
C ARG A 305 -8.96 14.77 -8.34
N GLU A 306 -9.87 15.55 -8.91
CA GLU A 306 -9.92 17.00 -8.70
C GLU A 306 -10.40 17.30 -7.29
N THR A 307 -11.50 16.71 -6.87
CA THR A 307 -12.06 16.83 -5.53
C THR A 307 -11.06 16.36 -4.47
N ILE A 308 -10.46 15.17 -4.63
CA ILE A 308 -9.46 14.67 -3.70
C ILE A 308 -8.26 15.64 -3.63
N GLY A 309 -7.79 16.13 -4.79
CA GLY A 309 -6.68 17.08 -4.86
C GLY A 309 -6.96 18.38 -4.12
N MET A 310 -8.18 18.92 -4.21
CA MET A 310 -8.60 20.09 -3.46
C MET A 310 -8.57 19.83 -1.94
N TYR A 311 -9.16 18.74 -1.49
CA TYR A 311 -9.13 18.36 -0.06
C TYR A 311 -7.70 18.14 0.45
N MET A 312 -6.82 17.52 -0.33
CA MET A 312 -5.40 17.33 0.01
C MET A 312 -4.63 18.65 0.12
N ALA A 313 -5.09 19.70 -0.58
CA ALA A 313 -4.53 21.05 -0.52
C ALA A 313 -5.14 21.91 0.60
N GLY A 314 -6.08 21.38 1.39
CA GLY A 314 -6.79 22.11 2.44
C GLY A 314 -7.91 23.02 1.94
N MET A 315 -8.31 22.87 0.67
CA MET A 315 -9.41 23.62 0.05
C MET A 315 -10.72 22.82 0.18
N TYR A 316 -11.23 22.69 1.39
CA TYR A 316 -12.50 22.05 1.72
C TYR A 316 -13.33 23.01 2.56
N GLY A 317 -14.65 22.94 2.49
CA GLY A 317 -15.56 23.74 3.29
C GLY A 317 -15.89 25.13 2.74
N HIS A 318 -15.31 25.57 1.61
CA HIS A 318 -15.64 26.88 1.02
C HIS A 318 -16.97 26.90 0.23
N GLU A 319 -17.51 25.77 -0.15
CA GLU A 319 -18.83 25.71 -0.81
C GLU A 319 -19.97 25.62 0.20
N ASP A 320 -19.77 24.95 1.34
CA ASP A 320 -20.79 24.84 2.39
C ASP A 320 -21.03 26.18 3.11
N GLU A 321 -20.03 27.06 3.28
CA GLU A 321 -20.19 28.38 3.80
C GLU A 321 -20.94 29.31 2.84
N LYS A 322 -20.68 29.24 1.53
CA LYS A 322 -21.41 30.02 0.52
C LYS A 322 -22.86 29.60 0.35
N LEU A 323 -23.14 28.28 0.38
CA LEU A 323 -24.52 27.78 0.38
C LEU A 323 -25.29 28.14 1.66
N ALA A 324 -24.62 28.16 2.81
CA ALA A 324 -25.22 28.58 4.06
C ALA A 324 -25.51 30.10 4.08
N GLU A 325 -24.66 30.95 3.50
CA GLU A 325 -24.89 32.39 3.34
C GLU A 325 -25.99 32.72 2.28
N GLU A 326 -26.08 31.96 1.18
CA GLU A 326 -27.14 32.13 0.19
C GLU A 326 -28.53 31.65 0.67
N VAL A 327 -28.61 30.73 1.63
CA VAL A 327 -29.88 30.28 2.22
C VAL A 327 -30.31 31.12 3.41
N ALA A 328 -29.39 31.90 4.00
CA ALA A 328 -29.67 32.80 5.15
C ALA A 328 -29.92 34.25 4.75
N GLY A 329 -29.79 34.65 3.48
CA GLY A 329 -30.12 35.97 2.93
C GLY A 329 -31.35 35.92 2.06
#